data_c57a781d3f6f6068e658bad1f1439639
#
_entry.id   c57a781d3f6f6068e658bad1f1439639
#
_cell.length_a   1.000
_cell.length_b   1.000
_cell.length_c   1.000
_cell.angle_alpha   90.00
_cell.angle_beta   90.00
_cell.angle_gamma   90.00
#
_symmetry.space_group_name_H-M   'P 1'
#
loop_
_entity.id
_entity.type
_entity.pdbx_description
1 polymer ?
#
loop_
_entity_poly.entity_id
_entity_poly.type
_entity_poly.pdbx_seq_one_letter_code
_entity_poly.pdbx_strand_id
1 'polypeptide(L)'
;RAPDVTIKLRENQLLRPAATGTGHGSPYRYDTHVPIVFLGARIASGHHSGRVQTTDIAPTLARILEIEAPDDLDGRVLESVQRR
;
A
#
# COMPACT_ATOMS: atom_id res chain seq x y z
N ARG A 1 1.07 -11.97 -12.91
CA ARG A 1 0.34 -12.45 -14.09
C ARG A 1 -1.14 -12.62 -13.75
N ALA A 2 -2.00 -11.94 -14.46
CA ALA A 2 -3.43 -11.98 -14.18
C ALA A 2 -4.05 -13.31 -14.65
N PRO A 3 -5.01 -13.88 -13.91
CA PRO A 3 -5.75 -15.05 -14.35
C PRO A 3 -6.71 -14.69 -15.49
N ASP A 4 -7.11 -15.68 -16.27
CA ASP A 4 -8.07 -15.47 -17.35
C ASP A 4 -9.50 -15.23 -16.84
N VAL A 5 -9.80 -15.72 -15.64
CA VAL A 5 -11.11 -15.57 -14.99
C VAL A 5 -10.89 -15.11 -13.55
N THR A 6 -11.61 -14.07 -13.15
CA THR A 6 -11.58 -13.55 -11.79
C THR A 6 -13.00 -13.53 -11.22
N ILE A 7 -13.16 -13.99 -9.99
CA ILE A 7 -14.43 -13.96 -9.27
C ILE A 7 -14.44 -12.72 -8.38
N LYS A 8 -15.48 -11.90 -8.55
CA LYS A 8 -15.71 -10.72 -7.72
C LYS A 8 -16.96 -10.93 -6.89
N LEU A 9 -16.81 -11.01 -5.56
CA LEU A 9 -17.94 -11.09 -4.65
C LEU A 9 -18.62 -9.74 -4.51
N ARG A 10 -19.87 -9.73 -4.01
CA ARG A 10 -20.55 -8.48 -3.64
C ARG A 10 -19.89 -7.85 -2.44
N GLU A 11 -20.15 -6.57 -2.24
CA GLU A 11 -19.63 -5.86 -1.06
C GLU A 11 -19.98 -6.58 0.23
N ASN A 12 -19.04 -6.60 1.16
CA ASN A 12 -19.17 -7.17 2.50
C ASN A 12 -19.38 -8.69 2.50
N GLN A 13 -19.01 -9.39 1.42
CA GLN A 13 -19.06 -10.84 1.34
C GLN A 13 -17.66 -11.44 1.33
N LEU A 14 -17.49 -12.57 2.01
CA LEU A 14 -16.27 -13.36 2.02
C LEU A 14 -16.57 -14.79 1.63
N LEU A 15 -15.70 -15.35 0.79
CA LEU A 15 -15.70 -16.77 0.46
C LEU A 15 -14.63 -17.46 1.30
N ARG A 16 -15.05 -18.07 2.43
CA ARG A 16 -14.11 -18.75 3.32
C ARG A 16 -14.86 -19.80 4.17
N PRO A 17 -14.16 -20.86 4.61
CA PRO A 17 -14.78 -21.94 5.36
C PRO A 17 -15.14 -21.60 6.81
N ALA A 18 -14.56 -20.55 7.38
CA ALA A 18 -14.81 -20.16 8.77
C ALA A 18 -15.94 -19.14 8.86
N ALA A 19 -16.75 -19.21 9.94
CA ALA A 19 -17.85 -18.28 10.16
C ALA A 19 -17.40 -16.93 10.71
N THR A 20 -16.18 -16.84 11.26
CA THR A 20 -15.61 -15.62 11.84
C THR A 20 -14.27 -15.29 11.23
N GLY A 21 -13.84 -14.06 11.46
CA GLY A 21 -12.56 -13.56 10.97
C GLY A 21 -12.71 -12.51 9.89
N THR A 22 -11.59 -12.13 9.29
CA THR A 22 -11.52 -11.09 8.27
C THR A 22 -10.77 -11.61 7.04
N GLY A 23 -10.95 -10.92 5.94
CA GLY A 23 -10.20 -11.17 4.70
C GLY A 23 -9.73 -9.86 4.08
N HIS A 24 -9.17 -9.96 2.89
CA HIS A 24 -8.64 -8.81 2.16
C HIS A 24 -8.63 -9.09 0.65
N GLY A 25 -8.24 -8.08 -0.11
CA GLY A 25 -8.00 -8.24 -1.55
C GLY A 25 -9.22 -8.04 -2.43
N SER A 26 -10.32 -7.48 -1.90
CA SER A 26 -11.46 -7.13 -2.73
C SER A 26 -11.22 -5.81 -3.49
N PRO A 27 -11.97 -5.52 -4.58
CA PRO A 27 -11.84 -4.25 -5.29
C PRO A 27 -12.58 -3.09 -4.61
N TYR A 28 -13.27 -3.34 -3.50
CA TYR A 28 -14.09 -2.34 -2.84
C TYR A 28 -13.25 -1.36 -2.02
N ARG A 29 -13.82 -0.18 -1.76
CA ARG A 29 -13.08 0.92 -1.14
C ARG A 29 -12.51 0.56 0.25
N TYR A 30 -13.22 -0.24 1.02
CA TYR A 30 -12.73 -0.65 2.35
C TYR A 30 -11.45 -1.51 2.29
N ASP A 31 -11.15 -2.12 1.13
CA ASP A 31 -9.92 -2.87 0.92
C ASP A 31 -8.89 -2.10 0.08
N THR A 32 -9.31 -1.11 -0.68
CA THR A 32 -8.42 -0.36 -1.58
C THR A 32 -7.99 0.99 -1.03
N HIS A 33 -8.81 1.60 -0.17
CA HIS A 33 -8.52 2.89 0.44
C HIS A 33 -8.02 2.68 1.87
N VAL A 34 -6.72 2.58 2.01
CA VAL A 34 -6.06 2.24 3.28
C VAL A 34 -4.97 3.26 3.60
N PRO A 35 -4.62 3.44 4.88
CA PRO A 35 -3.52 4.33 5.22
C PRO A 35 -2.17 3.70 4.94
N ILE A 36 -1.17 4.55 4.70
CA ILE A 36 0.24 4.17 4.72
C ILE A 36 0.88 4.86 5.91
N VAL A 37 1.57 4.09 6.75
CA VAL A 37 2.20 4.61 7.96
C VAL A 37 3.68 4.25 7.93
N PHE A 38 4.53 5.24 8.15
CA PHE A 38 5.97 5.04 8.31
C PHE A 38 6.38 5.40 9.73
N LEU A 39 7.26 4.57 10.30
CA LEU A 39 7.82 4.82 11.62
C LEU A 39 9.31 4.50 11.60
N GLY A 40 10.13 5.42 12.06
CA GLY A 40 11.57 5.20 12.12
C GLY A 40 12.36 6.49 12.35
N ALA A 41 13.67 6.33 12.53
CA ALA A 41 14.56 7.44 12.88
C ALA A 41 14.66 8.50 11.79
N ARG A 42 14.55 8.11 10.53
CA ARG A 42 14.65 9.02 9.39
C ARG A 42 13.30 9.45 8.84
N ILE A 43 12.24 9.18 9.59
CA ILE A 43 10.88 9.52 9.21
C ILE A 43 10.47 10.82 9.89
N ALA A 44 10.01 11.78 9.09
CA ALA A 44 9.46 13.03 9.61
C ALA A 44 8.12 12.76 10.26
N SER A 45 7.91 13.37 11.44
CA SER A 45 6.61 13.32 12.10
C SER A 45 5.60 14.17 11.32
N GLY A 46 4.40 13.66 11.14
CA GLY A 46 3.36 14.43 10.46
C GLY A 46 2.25 13.56 9.93
N HIS A 47 1.21 14.22 9.47
CA HIS A 47 0.05 13.61 8.83
C HIS A 47 -0.18 14.30 7.48
N HIS A 48 -0.33 13.50 6.43
CA HIS A 48 -0.51 14.00 5.08
C HIS A 48 -1.79 13.39 4.49
N SER A 49 -2.70 14.22 4.03
CA SER A 49 -4.00 13.79 3.51
C SER A 49 -4.03 13.60 1.99
N GLY A 50 -2.94 13.91 1.31
CA GLY A 50 -2.84 13.71 -0.13
C GLY A 50 -2.93 12.24 -0.53
N ARG A 51 -3.47 11.99 -1.71
CA ARG A 51 -3.58 10.63 -2.23
C ARG A 51 -2.22 10.10 -2.66
N VAL A 52 -1.90 8.89 -2.20
CA VAL A 52 -0.69 8.17 -2.58
C VAL A 52 -1.06 6.73 -2.94
N GLN A 53 -0.11 5.99 -3.46
CA GLN A 53 -0.33 4.60 -3.87
C GLN A 53 0.61 3.66 -3.11
N THR A 54 0.20 2.42 -2.94
CA THR A 54 1.06 1.42 -2.28
C THR A 54 2.35 1.17 -3.05
N THR A 55 2.35 1.37 -4.36
CA THR A 55 3.56 1.29 -5.19
C THR A 55 4.61 2.35 -4.84
N ASP A 56 4.23 3.39 -4.10
CA ASP A 56 5.14 4.44 -3.64
C ASP A 56 5.99 4.00 -2.44
N ILE A 57 5.65 2.90 -1.78
CA ILE A 57 6.36 2.43 -0.59
C ILE A 57 7.79 2.02 -0.90
N ALA A 58 7.98 1.18 -1.92
CA ALA A 58 9.30 0.66 -2.25
C ALA A 58 10.30 1.74 -2.63
N PRO A 59 10.01 2.68 -3.55
CA PRO A 59 10.97 3.74 -3.87
C PRO A 59 11.21 4.68 -2.69
N THR A 60 10.21 4.92 -1.85
CA THR A 60 10.37 5.75 -0.65
C THR A 60 11.32 5.08 0.35
N LEU A 61 11.14 3.79 0.60
CA LEU A 61 12.04 3.04 1.49
C LEU A 61 13.46 2.97 0.95
N ALA A 62 13.63 2.78 -0.35
CA ALA A 62 14.95 2.79 -0.96
C ALA A 62 15.66 4.11 -0.73
N ARG A 63 14.97 5.23 -0.87
CA ARG A 63 15.52 6.56 -0.59
C ARG A 63 15.89 6.72 0.88
N ILE A 64 15.01 6.32 1.79
CA ILE A 64 15.25 6.44 3.24
C ILE A 64 16.44 5.60 3.67
N LEU A 65 16.58 4.39 3.14
CA LEU A 65 17.66 3.46 3.45
C LEU A 65 18.93 3.71 2.65
N GLU A 66 18.90 4.69 1.73
CA GLU A 66 20.03 5.03 0.86
C GLU A 66 20.54 3.84 0.06
N ILE A 67 19.62 3.02 -0.44
CA ILE A 67 19.93 1.92 -1.35
C ILE A 67 19.44 2.23 -2.75
N GLU A 68 20.12 1.66 -3.72
CA GLU A 68 19.74 1.83 -5.12
C GLU A 68 18.47 1.05 -5.43
N ALA A 69 17.48 1.73 -6.02
CA ALA A 69 16.24 1.11 -6.44
C ALA A 69 16.30 0.75 -7.93
N PRO A 70 15.60 -0.33 -8.36
CA PRO A 70 15.44 -0.60 -9.78
C PRO A 70 14.78 0.57 -10.51
N ASP A 71 15.18 0.79 -11.77
CA ASP A 71 14.65 1.88 -12.59
C ASP A 71 13.20 1.66 -13.03
N ASP A 72 12.73 0.43 -12.95
CA ASP A 72 11.40 0.01 -13.41
C ASP A 72 10.32 0.01 -12.32
N LEU A 73 10.56 0.64 -11.19
CA LEU A 73 9.54 0.79 -10.15
C LEU A 73 8.44 1.77 -10.61
N ASP A 74 7.19 1.36 -10.43
CA ASP A 74 6.03 2.16 -10.86
C ASP A 74 5.75 3.35 -9.95
N GLY A 75 6.13 3.28 -8.70
CA GLY A 75 5.86 4.31 -7.71
C GLY A 75 6.86 5.45 -7.73
N ARG A 76 6.59 6.44 -6.90
CA ARG A 76 7.45 7.61 -6.70
C ARG A 76 7.85 7.74 -5.24
N VAL A 77 8.94 8.45 -4.99
CA VAL A 77 9.38 8.75 -3.63
C VAL A 77 8.43 9.77 -2.99
N LEU A 78 7.95 9.44 -1.78
CA LEU A 78 7.14 10.35 -0.98
C LEU A 78 8.06 11.24 -0.16
N GLU A 79 8.43 12.38 -0.72
CA GLU A 79 9.42 13.28 -0.11
C GLU A 79 9.00 13.81 1.26
N SER A 80 7.69 13.96 1.49
CA SER A 80 7.16 14.50 2.73
C SER A 80 7.41 13.61 3.95
N VAL A 81 7.66 12.31 3.77
CA VAL A 81 7.88 11.40 4.89
C VAL A 81 9.34 11.35 5.33
N GLN A 82 10.25 11.90 4.55
CA GLN A 82 11.67 11.91 4.89
C GLN A 82 12.00 13.01 5.88
N ARG A 83 12.76 12.66 6.91
CA ARG A 83 13.35 13.62 7.82
C ARG A 83 14.62 14.18 7.19
N ARG A 84 14.71 15.50 7.15
CA ARG A 84 15.88 16.20 6.65
C ARG A 84 16.85 16.56 7.74
#